data_eb36bdced478446f4d7aa9a50ef628c8
#
_entry.id   eb36bdced478446f4d7aa9a50ef628c8
#
_cell.length_a   1.000
_cell.length_b   1.000
_cell.length_c   1.000
_cell.angle_alpha   90.00
_cell.angle_beta   90.00
_cell.angle_gamma   90.00
#
_symmetry.space_group_name_H-M   'P 1'
#
loop_
_entity.id
_entity.type
_entity.pdbx_description
1 polymer ?
#
loop_
_entity_poly.entity_id
_entity_poly.type
_entity_poly.pdbx_seq_one_letter_code
_entity_poly.pdbx_strand_id
1 'polypeptide(L)'
;MTSQKERHISWRLSLTLTVLCFLLSLSGVLCLLFSARGETRDIFALSDIPAPIRDVNGLTQDEEGNYYIGCGGSSSIQVFDREGTFLRRFCIPTYKAGSASFAWKLEGETLRVYTYRGPACLTVEGTEVIKTETYPDSDALRAAMEADGLSPYGGGRSGTGADGSLLRLDLLGRLRVTELDGTRRTLSLEVPRFPPPFPLCWGMALVGIIGMLLLLGRAAGSRSGLGGKKRREGLDNSRHIG
;
A
#
# COMPACT_ATOMS: atom_id res chain seq x y z
N MET A 1 41.60 -15.78 30.00
CA MET A 1 40.91 -14.46 30.25
C MET A 1 40.11 -13.92 29.06
N THR A 2 40.23 -14.41 27.85
CA THR A 2 39.49 -13.97 26.63
C THR A 2 38.01 -14.32 26.62
N SER A 3 37.61 -15.42 27.24
CA SER A 3 36.22 -16.00 27.15
C SER A 3 35.10 -15.12 27.78
N GLN A 4 35.40 -14.28 28.78
CA GLN A 4 34.37 -13.51 29.49
C GLN A 4 34.02 -12.21 28.73
N LYS A 5 35.02 -11.60 28.11
CA LYS A 5 34.87 -10.38 27.30
C LYS A 5 34.10 -10.67 25.98
N GLU A 6 34.38 -11.81 25.36
CA GLU A 6 33.68 -12.25 24.16
C GLU A 6 32.20 -12.58 24.44
N ARG A 7 31.88 -13.18 25.59
CA ARG A 7 30.49 -13.43 26.00
C ARG A 7 29.67 -12.15 26.21
N HIS A 8 30.29 -11.12 26.80
CA HIS A 8 29.67 -9.82 27.03
C HIS A 8 29.40 -9.06 25.74
N ILE A 9 30.31 -9.12 24.76
CA ILE A 9 30.12 -8.50 23.43
C ILE A 9 29.00 -9.22 22.67
N SER A 10 29.02 -10.55 22.66
CA SER A 10 27.98 -11.38 22.01
C SER A 10 26.57 -11.13 22.59
N TRP A 11 26.46 -10.97 23.90
CA TRP A 11 25.20 -10.69 24.61
C TRP A 11 24.64 -9.31 24.25
N ARG A 12 25.48 -8.26 24.28
CA ARG A 12 25.06 -6.89 23.92
C ARG A 12 24.62 -6.83 22.44
N LEU A 13 25.38 -7.45 21.56
CA LEU A 13 25.06 -7.51 20.14
C LEU A 13 23.70 -8.22 19.91
N SER A 14 23.47 -9.36 20.58
CA SER A 14 22.21 -10.09 20.48
C SER A 14 21.03 -9.26 20.99
N LEU A 15 21.19 -8.57 22.13
CA LEU A 15 20.15 -7.69 22.68
C LEU A 15 19.82 -6.53 21.72
N THR A 16 20.85 -5.85 21.22
CA THR A 16 20.69 -4.74 20.27
C THR A 16 19.96 -5.21 19.02
N LEU A 17 20.32 -6.37 18.47
CA LEU A 17 19.69 -6.93 17.27
C LEU A 17 18.21 -7.29 17.55
N THR A 18 17.92 -7.84 18.72
CA THR A 18 16.52 -8.14 19.12
C THR A 18 15.68 -6.88 19.23
N VAL A 19 16.20 -5.83 19.85
CA VAL A 19 15.50 -4.55 19.96
C VAL A 19 15.28 -3.95 18.57
N LEU A 20 16.27 -4.00 17.69
CA LEU A 20 16.15 -3.49 16.32
C LEU A 20 15.08 -4.25 15.53
N CYS A 21 15.06 -5.58 15.61
CA CYS A 21 14.02 -6.41 14.96
C CYS A 21 12.62 -6.10 15.51
N PHE A 22 12.51 -5.90 16.82
CA PHE A 22 11.25 -5.51 17.46
C PHE A 22 10.77 -4.14 16.98
N LEU A 23 11.63 -3.14 16.96
CA LEU A 23 11.30 -1.79 16.47
C LEU A 23 10.88 -1.81 14.99
N LEU A 24 11.58 -2.59 14.17
CA LEU A 24 11.26 -2.74 12.75
C LEU A 24 9.87 -3.39 12.57
N SER A 25 9.58 -4.45 13.32
CA SER A 25 8.28 -5.12 13.29
C SER A 25 7.17 -4.18 13.75
N LEU A 26 7.36 -3.49 14.87
CA LEU A 26 6.40 -2.53 15.41
C LEU A 26 6.12 -1.39 14.42
N SER A 27 7.18 -0.83 13.82
CA SER A 27 7.08 0.21 12.80
C SER A 27 6.28 -0.27 11.59
N GLY A 28 6.55 -1.49 11.09
CA GLY A 28 5.81 -2.09 10.00
C GLY A 28 4.32 -2.28 10.32
N VAL A 29 4.01 -2.78 11.51
CA VAL A 29 2.61 -2.95 11.97
C VAL A 29 1.91 -1.61 12.12
N LEU A 30 2.54 -0.61 12.72
CA LEU A 30 1.96 0.73 12.81
C LEU A 30 1.70 1.33 11.43
N CYS A 31 2.66 1.23 10.49
CA CYS A 31 2.45 1.66 9.12
C CYS A 31 1.29 0.93 8.45
N LEU A 32 1.10 -0.38 8.69
CA LEU A 32 -0.05 -1.14 8.20
C LEU A 32 -1.36 -0.62 8.78
N LEU A 33 -1.42 -0.35 10.08
CA LEU A 33 -2.60 0.20 10.74
C LEU A 33 -2.97 1.59 10.19
N PHE A 34 -1.98 2.47 9.99
CA PHE A 34 -2.21 3.76 9.35
C PHE A 34 -2.62 3.61 7.89
N SER A 35 -2.07 2.63 7.18
CA SER A 35 -2.43 2.36 5.79
C SER A 35 -3.83 1.77 5.65
N ALA A 36 -4.29 0.99 6.63
CA ALA A 36 -5.63 0.40 6.66
C ALA A 36 -6.73 1.41 7.01
N ARG A 37 -6.36 2.55 7.64
CA ARG A 37 -7.28 3.67 7.85
C ARG A 37 -7.48 4.41 6.54
N GLY A 38 -8.34 3.88 5.69
CA GLY A 38 -8.78 4.58 4.50
C GLY A 38 -9.71 5.74 4.85
N GLU A 39 -9.67 6.79 4.06
CA GLU A 39 -10.65 7.87 4.14
C GLU A 39 -11.96 7.37 3.51
N THR A 40 -13.03 7.38 4.29
CA THR A 40 -14.38 7.23 3.78
C THR A 40 -15.06 8.60 3.79
N ARG A 41 -15.84 8.88 2.77
CA ARG A 41 -16.56 10.16 2.67
C ARG A 41 -18.03 9.92 2.38
N ASP A 42 -18.85 10.84 2.88
CA ASP A 42 -20.30 10.75 2.74
C ASP A 42 -20.79 11.45 1.48
N ILE A 43 -20.03 12.44 1.02
CA ILE A 43 -20.39 13.28 -0.13
C ILE A 43 -19.20 13.40 -1.09
N PHE A 44 -19.50 13.67 -2.35
CA PHE A 44 -18.51 14.10 -3.32
C PHE A 44 -17.98 15.48 -2.93
N ALA A 45 -16.67 15.66 -2.99
CA ALA A 45 -16.03 16.93 -2.66
C ALA A 45 -14.70 17.09 -3.42
N LEU A 46 -14.29 18.33 -3.61
CA LEU A 46 -12.95 18.69 -4.09
C LEU A 46 -12.00 18.91 -2.93
N SER A 47 -10.73 18.71 -3.18
CA SER A 47 -9.65 18.98 -2.23
C SER A 47 -8.39 19.42 -2.95
N ASP A 48 -7.75 20.45 -2.42
CA ASP A 48 -6.45 20.98 -2.90
C ASP A 48 -5.27 20.29 -2.20
N ILE A 49 -5.55 19.29 -1.36
CA ILE A 49 -4.53 18.57 -0.59
C ILE A 49 -4.34 17.19 -1.21
N PRO A 50 -3.12 16.86 -1.69
CA PRO A 50 -2.84 15.53 -2.21
C PRO A 50 -2.92 14.47 -1.11
N ALA A 51 -3.31 13.26 -1.49
CA ALA A 51 -3.32 12.10 -0.60
C ALA A 51 -2.23 11.10 -1.04
N PRO A 52 -1.75 10.22 -0.13
CA PRO A 52 -0.86 9.15 -0.51
C PRO A 52 -1.51 8.22 -1.56
N ILE A 53 -0.77 7.88 -2.60
CA ILE A 53 -1.26 6.97 -3.65
C ILE A 53 -1.24 5.53 -3.12
N ARG A 54 -2.44 4.97 -2.88
CA ARG A 54 -2.63 3.60 -2.39
C ARG A 54 -3.84 2.95 -3.06
N ASP A 55 -3.78 1.63 -3.18
CA ASP A 55 -4.86 0.84 -3.80
C ASP A 55 -5.34 1.48 -5.10
N VAL A 56 -4.41 1.59 -6.05
CA VAL A 56 -4.70 2.20 -7.35
C VAL A 56 -5.73 1.38 -8.08
N ASN A 57 -6.85 1.99 -8.44
CA ASN A 57 -7.96 1.37 -9.14
C ASN A 57 -8.18 1.91 -10.57
N GLY A 58 -7.25 2.71 -11.06
CA GLY A 58 -7.27 3.22 -12.42
C GLY A 58 -6.21 4.28 -12.65
N LEU A 59 -5.76 4.38 -13.88
CA LEU A 59 -4.76 5.34 -14.33
C LEU A 59 -5.03 5.68 -15.79
N THR A 60 -5.17 6.97 -16.09
CA THR A 60 -5.32 7.46 -17.46
C THR A 60 -4.74 8.88 -17.60
N GLN A 61 -4.74 9.41 -18.81
CA GLN A 61 -4.31 10.76 -19.13
C GLN A 61 -5.36 11.39 -20.06
N ASP A 62 -5.68 12.66 -19.84
CA ASP A 62 -6.54 13.43 -20.74
C ASP A 62 -5.78 13.97 -21.99
N GLU A 63 -6.51 14.64 -22.87
CA GLU A 63 -5.96 15.23 -24.10
C GLU A 63 -5.00 16.42 -23.80
N GLU A 64 -5.16 17.08 -22.64
CA GLU A 64 -4.29 18.14 -22.17
C GLU A 64 -2.98 17.59 -21.58
N GLY A 65 -2.90 16.28 -21.35
CA GLY A 65 -1.74 15.59 -20.79
C GLY A 65 -1.73 15.50 -19.26
N ASN A 66 -2.83 15.82 -18.59
CA ASN A 66 -2.97 15.63 -17.15
C ASN A 66 -3.22 14.16 -16.82
N TYR A 67 -2.61 13.69 -15.74
CA TYR A 67 -2.72 12.32 -15.27
C TYR A 67 -3.80 12.19 -14.20
N TYR A 68 -4.72 11.26 -14.39
CA TYR A 68 -5.77 10.91 -13.44
C TYR A 68 -5.43 9.57 -12.79
N ILE A 69 -5.36 9.56 -11.47
CA ILE A 69 -5.01 8.37 -10.67
C ILE A 69 -6.11 8.09 -9.66
N GLY A 70 -6.81 6.99 -9.86
CA GLY A 70 -7.80 6.51 -8.91
C GLY A 70 -7.11 5.84 -7.72
N CYS A 71 -7.44 6.27 -6.51
CA CYS A 71 -6.85 5.83 -5.25
C CYS A 71 -7.93 5.30 -4.32
N GLY A 72 -8.15 3.98 -4.30
CA GLY A 72 -9.12 3.34 -3.43
C GLY A 72 -8.85 3.54 -1.95
N GLY A 73 -7.58 3.56 -1.54
CA GLY A 73 -7.18 3.76 -0.15
C GLY A 73 -7.53 5.14 0.41
N SER A 74 -7.65 6.17 -0.44
CA SER A 74 -8.10 7.52 -0.06
C SER A 74 -9.48 7.86 -0.62
N SER A 75 -10.17 6.88 -1.21
CA SER A 75 -11.48 7.06 -1.88
C SER A 75 -11.50 8.31 -2.75
N SER A 76 -10.54 8.42 -3.67
CA SER A 76 -10.36 9.64 -4.44
C SER A 76 -9.73 9.40 -5.82
N ILE A 77 -9.93 10.35 -6.72
CA ILE A 77 -9.19 10.47 -7.98
C ILE A 77 -8.33 11.71 -7.87
N GLN A 78 -7.02 11.56 -8.04
CA GLN A 78 -6.06 12.65 -7.98
C GLN A 78 -5.62 13.00 -9.40
N VAL A 79 -5.51 14.31 -9.66
CA VAL A 79 -5.12 14.86 -10.96
C VAL A 79 -3.78 15.55 -10.82
N PHE A 80 -2.88 15.26 -11.75
CA PHE A 80 -1.53 15.82 -11.83
C PHE A 80 -1.30 16.37 -13.23
N ASP A 81 -0.52 17.44 -13.34
CA ASP A 81 -0.09 17.95 -14.63
C ASP A 81 0.94 17.04 -15.34
N ARG A 82 1.42 17.46 -16.50
CA ARG A 82 2.43 16.75 -17.31
C ARG A 82 3.75 16.55 -16.60
N GLU A 83 4.09 17.39 -15.65
CA GLU A 83 5.32 17.40 -14.84
C GLU A 83 5.17 16.55 -13.57
N GLY A 84 3.94 16.14 -13.21
CA GLY A 84 3.63 15.38 -12.00
C GLY A 84 3.31 16.24 -10.79
N THR A 85 3.06 17.57 -11.00
CA THR A 85 2.59 18.48 -9.96
C THR A 85 1.12 18.21 -9.67
N PHE A 86 0.76 18.21 -8.40
CA PHE A 86 -0.62 17.99 -7.99
C PHE A 86 -1.52 19.18 -8.36
N LEU A 87 -2.62 18.91 -9.04
CA LEU A 87 -3.62 19.91 -9.41
C LEU A 87 -4.83 19.92 -8.49
N ARG A 88 -5.47 18.76 -8.32
CA ARG A 88 -6.69 18.62 -7.52
C ARG A 88 -6.99 17.15 -7.19
N ARG A 89 -7.91 16.96 -6.25
CA ARG A 89 -8.41 15.65 -5.84
C ARG A 89 -9.94 15.65 -5.77
N PHE A 90 -10.56 14.73 -6.49
CA PHE A 90 -11.98 14.40 -6.36
C PHE A 90 -12.12 13.36 -5.24
N CYS A 91 -12.80 13.72 -4.16
CA CYS A 91 -13.12 12.82 -3.06
C CYS A 91 -14.44 12.11 -3.36
N ILE A 92 -14.41 10.79 -3.38
CA ILE A 92 -15.53 9.96 -3.81
C ILE A 92 -16.29 9.43 -2.58
N PRO A 93 -17.64 9.50 -2.56
CA PRO A 93 -18.42 8.91 -1.48
C PRO A 93 -18.31 7.39 -1.50
N THR A 94 -17.81 6.80 -0.40
CA THR A 94 -17.62 5.35 -0.28
C THR A 94 -17.92 4.86 1.13
N TYR A 95 -18.39 3.61 1.28
CA TYR A 95 -18.58 2.98 2.59
C TYR A 95 -17.27 2.47 3.20
N LYS A 96 -16.36 2.00 2.33
CA LYS A 96 -15.07 1.44 2.73
C LYS A 96 -14.02 1.96 1.77
N ALA A 97 -12.85 2.26 2.31
CA ALA A 97 -11.67 2.49 1.50
C ALA A 97 -11.16 1.16 0.92
N GLY A 98 -10.65 1.19 -0.30
CA GLY A 98 -10.08 0.04 -0.99
C GLY A 98 -10.23 0.15 -2.50
N SER A 99 -9.48 -0.64 -3.25
CA SER A 99 -9.46 -0.59 -4.73
C SER A 99 -10.82 -0.87 -5.39
N ALA A 100 -11.70 -1.62 -4.71
CA ALA A 100 -13.05 -1.93 -5.18
C ALA A 100 -14.14 -0.99 -4.62
N SER A 101 -13.76 0.14 -4.01
CA SER A 101 -14.73 1.05 -3.38
C SER A 101 -15.50 1.90 -4.38
N PHE A 102 -14.94 2.13 -5.55
CA PHE A 102 -15.54 2.83 -6.68
C PHE A 102 -14.85 2.41 -7.98
N ALA A 103 -15.50 2.65 -9.11
CA ALA A 103 -14.88 2.58 -10.44
C ALA A 103 -15.05 3.91 -11.15
N TRP A 104 -14.25 4.18 -12.17
CA TRP A 104 -14.31 5.44 -12.86
C TRP A 104 -13.76 5.33 -14.28
N LYS A 105 -14.16 6.27 -15.12
CA LYS A 105 -13.78 6.39 -16.51
C LYS A 105 -13.70 7.86 -16.89
N LEU A 106 -12.72 8.22 -17.67
CA LEU A 106 -12.59 9.54 -18.26
C LEU A 106 -12.97 9.43 -19.76
N GLU A 107 -13.88 10.24 -20.22
CA GLU A 107 -14.33 10.34 -21.63
C GLU A 107 -14.21 11.80 -22.07
N GLY A 108 -13.13 12.13 -22.80
CA GLY A 108 -12.77 13.52 -23.06
C GLY A 108 -12.53 14.26 -21.73
N GLU A 109 -13.31 15.31 -21.48
CA GLU A 109 -13.24 16.10 -20.24
C GLU A 109 -14.23 15.62 -19.16
N THR A 110 -15.06 14.61 -19.46
CA THR A 110 -16.11 14.12 -18.58
C THR A 110 -15.62 12.93 -17.77
N LEU A 111 -15.69 13.06 -16.44
CA LEU A 111 -15.34 12.01 -15.51
C LEU A 111 -16.61 11.31 -15.02
N ARG A 112 -16.76 10.01 -15.30
CA ARG A 112 -17.84 9.17 -14.78
C ARG A 112 -17.34 8.35 -13.61
N VAL A 113 -18.00 8.46 -12.47
CA VAL A 113 -17.61 7.80 -11.22
C VAL A 113 -18.76 6.94 -10.69
N TYR A 114 -18.53 5.64 -10.61
CA TYR A 114 -19.47 4.66 -10.10
C TYR A 114 -19.14 4.37 -8.63
N THR A 115 -20.07 4.68 -7.74
CA THR A 115 -19.92 4.47 -6.29
C THR A 115 -20.93 3.46 -5.75
N TYR A 116 -20.47 2.57 -4.87
CA TYR A 116 -21.34 1.61 -4.19
C TYR A 116 -22.06 2.21 -2.98
N ARG A 117 -21.66 3.40 -2.55
CA ARG A 117 -22.38 4.10 -1.48
C ARG A 117 -23.61 4.83 -2.06
N GLY A 118 -24.80 4.23 -1.85
CA GLY A 118 -25.99 4.63 -2.59
C GLY A 118 -25.73 4.39 -4.07
N PRO A 119 -25.96 3.15 -4.59
CA PRO A 119 -25.51 2.75 -5.93
C PRO A 119 -25.79 3.83 -6.96
N ALA A 120 -24.76 4.51 -7.43
CA ALA A 120 -24.90 5.68 -8.29
C ALA A 120 -23.71 5.84 -9.24
N CYS A 121 -23.97 6.47 -10.38
CA CYS A 121 -22.96 7.04 -11.27
C CYS A 121 -23.03 8.56 -11.19
N LEU A 122 -21.91 9.18 -10.84
CA LEU A 122 -21.72 10.62 -10.87
C LEU A 122 -21.04 11.00 -12.18
N THR A 123 -21.61 11.94 -12.90
CA THR A 123 -20.98 12.57 -14.07
C THR A 123 -20.43 13.93 -13.66
N VAL A 124 -19.13 14.11 -13.81
CA VAL A 124 -18.41 15.32 -13.38
C VAL A 124 -17.79 16.00 -14.59
N GLU A 125 -18.04 17.28 -14.74
CA GLU A 125 -17.37 18.15 -15.72
C GLU A 125 -16.58 19.24 -14.98
N GLY A 126 -15.31 19.37 -15.33
CA GLY A 126 -14.41 20.30 -14.62
C GLY A 126 -14.32 19.95 -13.12
N THR A 127 -15.09 20.64 -12.29
CA THR A 127 -15.12 20.48 -10.83
C THR A 127 -16.51 20.17 -10.27
N GLU A 128 -17.54 20.14 -11.11
CA GLU A 128 -18.92 20.04 -10.69
C GLU A 128 -19.56 18.71 -11.10
N VAL A 129 -20.42 18.18 -10.21
CA VAL A 129 -21.26 17.04 -10.54
C VAL A 129 -22.47 17.57 -11.32
N ILE A 130 -22.50 17.31 -12.62
CA ILE A 130 -23.56 17.77 -13.52
C ILE A 130 -24.73 16.79 -13.60
N LYS A 131 -24.51 15.51 -13.28
CA LYS A 131 -25.53 14.48 -13.31
C LYS A 131 -25.27 13.40 -12.27
N THR A 132 -26.33 12.90 -11.66
CA THR A 132 -26.31 11.74 -10.78
C THR A 132 -27.37 10.75 -11.22
N GLU A 133 -26.95 9.54 -11.59
CA GLU A 133 -27.82 8.42 -11.92
C GLU A 133 -27.81 7.43 -10.77
N THR A 134 -28.96 7.12 -10.20
CA THR A 134 -29.08 6.15 -9.10
C THR A 134 -29.56 4.80 -9.62
N TYR A 135 -29.06 3.73 -9.04
CA TYR A 135 -29.41 2.35 -9.37
C TYR A 135 -30.16 1.72 -8.20
N PRO A 136 -31.09 0.78 -8.46
CA PRO A 136 -31.89 0.16 -7.41
C PRO A 136 -31.04 -0.66 -6.44
N ASP A 137 -29.94 -1.24 -6.92
CA ASP A 137 -29.05 -2.07 -6.14
C ASP A 137 -27.62 -2.13 -6.75
N SER A 138 -26.73 -2.85 -6.09
CA SER A 138 -25.34 -3.03 -6.53
C SER A 138 -25.20 -3.88 -7.79
N ASP A 139 -26.16 -4.72 -8.12
CA ASP A 139 -26.08 -5.58 -9.31
C ASP A 139 -26.44 -4.77 -10.57
N ALA A 140 -27.46 -3.90 -10.49
CA ALA A 140 -27.77 -2.94 -11.53
C ALA A 140 -26.61 -1.96 -11.77
N LEU A 141 -25.98 -1.46 -10.71
CA LEU A 141 -24.76 -0.64 -10.81
C LEU A 141 -23.64 -1.39 -11.53
N ARG A 142 -23.41 -2.66 -11.17
CA ARG A 142 -22.38 -3.49 -11.79
C ARG A 142 -22.63 -3.72 -13.27
N ALA A 143 -23.87 -4.00 -13.63
CA ALA A 143 -24.26 -4.15 -15.04
C ALA A 143 -24.00 -2.86 -15.85
N ALA A 144 -24.28 -1.69 -15.26
CA ALA A 144 -23.97 -0.40 -15.89
C ALA A 144 -22.44 -0.18 -16.05
N MET A 145 -21.65 -0.55 -15.04
CA MET A 145 -20.18 -0.50 -15.12
C MET A 145 -19.63 -1.42 -16.22
N GLU A 146 -20.14 -2.65 -16.32
CA GLU A 146 -19.74 -3.62 -17.34
C GLU A 146 -20.12 -3.13 -18.74
N ALA A 147 -21.28 -2.50 -18.90
CA ALA A 147 -21.70 -1.88 -20.15
C ALA A 147 -20.75 -0.75 -20.59
N ASP A 148 -20.15 -0.04 -19.64
CA ASP A 148 -19.12 0.98 -19.89
C ASP A 148 -17.69 0.39 -20.03
N GLY A 149 -17.56 -0.93 -20.04
CA GLY A 149 -16.27 -1.62 -20.16
C GLY A 149 -15.41 -1.55 -18.90
N LEU A 150 -16.00 -1.23 -17.75
CA LEU A 150 -15.29 -1.13 -16.49
C LEU A 150 -15.33 -2.44 -15.70
N SER A 151 -14.19 -2.78 -15.08
CA SER A 151 -14.15 -3.87 -14.12
C SER A 151 -14.56 -3.37 -12.73
N PRO A 152 -15.41 -4.10 -11.99
CA PRO A 152 -15.77 -3.78 -10.61
C PRO A 152 -14.56 -3.81 -9.65
N TYR A 153 -13.43 -4.38 -10.08
CA TYR A 153 -12.20 -4.48 -9.30
C TYR A 153 -11.16 -3.39 -9.66
N GLY A 154 -11.55 -2.44 -10.51
CA GLY A 154 -10.70 -1.32 -10.94
C GLY A 154 -9.66 -1.68 -12.01
N GLY A 155 -9.05 -0.66 -12.59
CA GLY A 155 -8.10 -0.76 -13.70
C GLY A 155 -6.65 -1.07 -13.31
N GLY A 156 -6.31 -1.10 -12.03
CA GLY A 156 -4.94 -1.39 -11.55
C GLY A 156 -3.96 -0.23 -11.75
N ARG A 157 -2.66 -0.57 -11.73
CA ARG A 157 -1.52 0.39 -11.77
C ARG A 157 -1.01 0.69 -13.18
N SER A 158 -1.72 0.29 -14.19
CA SER A 158 -1.41 0.55 -15.60
C SER A 158 -2.62 1.12 -16.31
N GLY A 159 -2.38 1.92 -17.33
CA GLY A 159 -3.41 2.54 -18.12
C GLY A 159 -2.86 3.03 -19.44
N THR A 160 -3.71 3.70 -20.20
CA THR A 160 -3.35 4.29 -21.49
C THR A 160 -3.71 5.77 -21.47
N GLY A 161 -2.82 6.61 -21.98
CA GLY A 161 -3.09 8.02 -22.20
C GLY A 161 -4.01 8.25 -23.39
N ALA A 162 -4.62 9.42 -23.48
CA ALA A 162 -5.41 9.85 -24.64
C ALA A 162 -4.56 9.88 -25.92
N ASP A 163 -3.27 10.14 -25.80
CA ASP A 163 -2.28 10.11 -26.88
C ASP A 163 -1.82 8.67 -27.26
N GLY A 164 -2.35 7.65 -26.62
CA GLY A 164 -1.96 6.24 -26.77
C GLY A 164 -0.70 5.83 -26.00
N SER A 165 -0.10 6.70 -25.21
CA SER A 165 1.04 6.37 -24.35
C SER A 165 0.66 5.30 -23.32
N LEU A 166 1.63 4.45 -22.95
CA LEU A 166 1.45 3.45 -21.89
C LEU A 166 1.88 4.04 -20.56
N LEU A 167 0.96 4.03 -19.61
CA LEU A 167 1.14 4.55 -18.26
C LEU A 167 1.32 3.41 -17.27
N ARG A 168 2.29 3.53 -16.37
CA ARG A 168 2.51 2.55 -15.30
C ARG A 168 2.98 3.21 -14.03
N LEU A 169 2.26 2.98 -12.94
CA LEU A 169 2.66 3.45 -11.63
C LEU A 169 3.48 2.37 -10.89
N ASP A 170 4.70 2.69 -10.49
CA ASP A 170 5.54 1.77 -9.73
C ASP A 170 5.13 1.71 -8.23
N LEU A 171 5.73 0.77 -7.47
CA LEU A 171 5.43 0.58 -6.04
C LEU A 171 5.86 1.76 -5.17
N LEU A 172 6.74 2.62 -5.66
CA LEU A 172 7.22 3.81 -4.97
C LEU A 172 6.39 5.06 -5.31
N GLY A 173 5.31 4.91 -6.11
CA GLY A 173 4.44 6.02 -6.53
C GLY A 173 5.05 6.88 -7.64
N ARG A 174 6.03 6.36 -8.41
CA ARG A 174 6.55 7.04 -9.59
C ARG A 174 5.77 6.61 -10.82
N LEU A 175 5.36 7.58 -11.63
CA LEU A 175 4.66 7.35 -12.88
C LEU A 175 5.67 7.16 -14.02
N ARG A 176 5.61 6.01 -14.66
CA ARG A 176 6.38 5.71 -15.88
C ARG A 176 5.47 5.88 -17.08
N VAL A 177 5.88 6.73 -17.99
CA VAL A 177 5.20 6.99 -19.25
C VAL A 177 6.08 6.42 -20.37
N THR A 178 5.48 5.60 -21.22
CA THR A 178 6.13 5.12 -22.45
C THR A 178 5.33 5.66 -23.62
N GLU A 179 5.91 6.58 -24.35
CA GLU A 179 5.31 7.22 -25.51
C GLU A 179 5.25 6.26 -26.71
N LEU A 180 4.45 6.59 -27.74
CA LEU A 180 4.28 5.75 -28.92
C LEU A 180 5.58 5.52 -29.70
N ASP A 181 6.52 6.47 -29.67
CA ASP A 181 7.85 6.35 -30.27
C ASP A 181 8.82 5.49 -29.46
N GLY A 182 8.38 4.95 -28.32
CA GLY A 182 9.17 4.15 -27.40
C GLY A 182 9.97 4.95 -26.38
N THR A 183 9.92 6.29 -26.41
CA THR A 183 10.56 7.14 -25.41
C THR A 183 9.96 6.87 -24.03
N ARG A 184 10.83 6.79 -23.01
CA ARG A 184 10.43 6.51 -21.64
C ARG A 184 10.81 7.66 -20.73
N ARG A 185 9.84 8.16 -19.99
CA ARG A 185 10.07 9.12 -18.93
C ARG A 185 9.51 8.61 -17.60
N THR A 186 10.10 9.08 -16.51
CA THR A 186 9.64 8.73 -15.15
C THR A 186 9.39 10.03 -14.40
N LEU A 187 8.16 10.21 -13.93
CA LEU A 187 7.73 11.37 -13.19
C LEU A 187 7.65 11.03 -11.70
N SER A 188 8.11 11.95 -10.87
CA SER A 188 7.92 11.89 -9.42
C SER A 188 6.68 12.71 -9.09
N LEU A 189 5.59 12.03 -8.73
CA LEU A 189 4.35 12.71 -8.38
C LEU A 189 4.47 13.45 -7.05
N GLU A 190 3.86 14.63 -6.99
CA GLU A 190 3.80 15.46 -5.79
C GLU A 190 2.75 14.93 -4.82
N VAL A 191 3.11 13.90 -4.07
CA VAL A 191 2.25 13.26 -3.08
C VAL A 191 2.97 13.03 -1.76
N PRO A 192 2.24 13.01 -0.63
CA PRO A 192 2.80 12.61 0.65
C PRO A 192 3.38 11.19 0.57
N ARG A 193 4.64 11.03 0.97
CA ARG A 193 5.34 9.73 0.97
C ARG A 193 5.04 8.89 2.20
N PHE A 194 4.40 9.44 3.19
CA PHE A 194 4.02 8.75 4.42
C PHE A 194 2.49 8.57 4.49
N PRO A 195 2.02 7.43 4.92
CA PRO A 195 2.76 6.19 5.23
C PRO A 195 3.31 5.51 3.97
N PRO A 196 4.39 4.74 4.10
CA PRO A 196 5.02 4.06 2.97
C PRO A 196 4.06 3.09 2.28
N PRO A 197 4.31 2.71 1.03
CA PRO A 197 3.46 1.77 0.29
C PRO A 197 3.22 0.47 1.07
N PHE A 198 2.01 -0.05 1.01
CA PHE A 198 1.57 -1.25 1.74
C PHE A 198 2.55 -2.45 1.66
N PRO A 199 3.15 -2.79 0.49
CA PRO A 199 4.13 -3.86 0.41
C PRO A 199 5.39 -3.61 1.24
N LEU A 200 5.83 -2.34 1.37
CA LEU A 200 6.99 -2.00 2.22
C LEU A 200 6.67 -2.15 3.71
N CYS A 201 5.46 -1.77 4.13
CA CYS A 201 5.00 -1.97 5.51
C CYS A 201 5.00 -3.46 5.87
N TRP A 202 4.46 -4.32 5.00
CA TRP A 202 4.49 -5.77 5.15
C TRP A 202 5.91 -6.32 5.20
N GLY A 203 6.76 -5.87 4.29
CA GLY A 203 8.17 -6.28 4.25
C GLY A 203 8.89 -5.98 5.56
N MET A 204 8.74 -4.77 6.11
CA MET A 204 9.33 -4.40 7.40
C MET A 204 8.79 -5.25 8.56
N ALA A 205 7.48 -5.47 8.62
CA ALA A 205 6.86 -6.29 9.65
C ALA A 205 7.37 -7.74 9.59
N LEU A 206 7.39 -8.36 8.40
CA LEU A 206 7.86 -9.74 8.21
C LEU A 206 9.34 -9.91 8.54
N VAL A 207 10.20 -9.03 8.07
CA VAL A 207 11.65 -9.07 8.36
C VAL A 207 11.90 -8.94 9.86
N GLY A 208 11.18 -8.05 10.54
CA GLY A 208 11.27 -7.88 11.98
C GLY A 208 10.83 -9.14 12.75
N ILE A 209 9.69 -9.74 12.37
CA ILE A 209 9.18 -10.98 12.99
C ILE A 209 10.13 -12.16 12.79
N ILE A 210 10.58 -12.38 11.55
CA ILE A 210 11.52 -13.48 11.22
C ILE A 210 12.82 -13.31 12.00
N GLY A 211 13.37 -12.08 12.04
CA GLY A 211 14.57 -11.77 12.81
C GLY A 211 14.40 -12.09 14.29
N MET A 212 13.28 -11.72 14.90
CA MET A 212 12.98 -12.06 16.30
C MET A 212 12.89 -13.59 16.53
N LEU A 213 12.19 -14.32 15.66
CA LEU A 213 12.07 -15.78 15.78
C LEU A 213 13.41 -16.48 15.70
N LEU A 214 14.30 -16.05 14.80
CA LEU A 214 15.66 -16.60 14.67
C LEU A 214 16.52 -16.35 15.93
N LEU A 215 16.40 -15.16 16.51
CA LEU A 215 17.12 -14.81 17.74
C LEU A 215 16.62 -15.57 18.96
N LEU A 216 15.31 -15.73 19.10
CA LEU A 216 14.69 -16.52 20.15
C LEU A 216 15.05 -18.00 20.03
N GLY A 217 15.04 -18.55 18.81
CA GLY A 217 15.45 -19.95 18.55
C GLY A 217 16.89 -20.21 18.94
N ARG A 218 17.82 -19.28 18.65
CA ARG A 218 19.21 -19.37 19.09
C ARG A 218 19.35 -19.32 20.63
N ALA A 219 18.60 -18.45 21.28
CA ALA A 219 18.63 -18.33 22.75
C ALA A 219 18.08 -19.61 23.43
N ALA A 220 17.06 -20.23 22.88
CA ALA A 220 16.50 -21.50 23.40
C ALA A 220 17.46 -22.68 23.18
N GLY A 221 18.10 -22.78 22.02
CA GLY A 221 19.08 -23.82 21.70
C GLY A 221 20.33 -23.77 22.58
N SER A 222 20.78 -22.58 22.99
CA SER A 222 21.92 -22.43 23.90
C SER A 222 21.62 -22.89 25.35
N ARG A 223 20.36 -22.83 25.78
CA ARG A 223 19.94 -23.29 27.13
C ARG A 223 19.82 -24.81 27.21
N SER A 224 19.41 -25.49 26.17
CA SER A 224 19.30 -26.95 26.15
C SER A 224 20.65 -27.67 26.19
N GLY A 225 21.71 -27.04 25.67
CA GLY A 225 23.10 -27.57 25.74
C GLY A 225 23.71 -27.56 27.14
N LEU A 226 23.29 -26.61 28.01
CA LEU A 226 23.81 -26.50 29.40
C LEU A 226 23.20 -27.50 30.36
N GLY A 227 21.95 -27.96 30.11
CA GLY A 227 21.27 -28.97 30.97
C GLY A 227 21.81 -30.36 30.78
N GLY A 228 22.29 -30.73 29.58
CA GLY A 228 22.83 -32.06 29.29
C GLY A 228 24.24 -32.32 29.90
N LYS A 229 25.03 -31.28 30.11
CA LYS A 229 26.38 -31.41 30.67
C LYS A 229 26.35 -31.66 32.18
N LYS A 230 25.45 -31.02 32.92
CA LYS A 230 25.30 -31.25 34.39
C LYS A 230 24.76 -32.62 34.73
N ARG A 231 23.99 -33.27 33.86
CA ARG A 231 23.43 -34.62 34.11
C ARG A 231 24.45 -35.74 33.90
N ARG A 232 25.48 -35.51 33.06
CA ARG A 232 26.56 -36.51 32.87
C ARG A 232 27.62 -36.50 34.00
N GLU A 233 27.95 -35.36 34.55
CA GLU A 233 28.91 -35.25 35.65
C GLU A 233 28.37 -35.83 36.98
N GLY A 234 27.04 -35.82 37.20
CA GLY A 234 26.41 -36.42 38.38
C GLY A 234 26.32 -37.97 38.38
N LEU A 235 26.41 -38.60 37.20
CA LEU A 235 26.34 -40.04 37.05
C LEU A 235 27.71 -40.76 37.18
N ASP A 236 28.80 -40.04 36.96
CA ASP A 236 30.15 -40.61 37.06
C ASP A 236 30.69 -40.65 38.52
N ASN A 237 30.20 -39.73 39.38
CA ASN A 237 30.60 -39.70 40.78
C ASN A 237 29.92 -40.72 41.67
N SER A 238 28.86 -41.43 41.19
CA SER A 238 28.17 -42.47 41.94
C SER A 238 28.73 -43.90 41.72
N ARG A 239 29.76 -44.07 40.86
CA ARG A 239 30.36 -45.37 40.56
C ARG A 239 31.68 -45.66 41.34
N HIS A 240 32.14 -44.72 42.15
CA HIS A 240 33.39 -44.91 42.91
C HIS A 240 33.20 -45.10 44.41
N ILE A 241 32.01 -45.41 44.90
CA ILE A 241 31.79 -45.78 46.30
C ILE A 241 31.07 -47.14 46.25
N GLY A 242 31.84 -48.23 46.21
CA GLY A 242 31.42 -49.60 46.31
C GLY A 242 32.65 -50.49 46.41
#